data_7af306c292bb5b4aed216a675a41d5fb
#
_entry.id   7af306c292bb5b4aed216a675a41d5fb
#
_cell.length_a   1.000
_cell.length_b   1.000
_cell.length_c   1.000
_cell.angle_alpha   90.00
_cell.angle_beta   90.00
_cell.angle_gamma   90.00
#
_symmetry.space_group_name_H-M   'P 1'
#
loop_
_entity.id
_entity.type
_entity.pdbx_description
1 polymer ?
#
loop_
_entity_poly.entity_id
_entity_poly.type
_entity_poly.pdbx_seq_one_letter_code
_entity_poly.pdbx_strand_id
1 'polypeptide(L)'
;MQTIQTQLEEALTLHQRLSRRARAEAVKDAIAAVGLDLPVLSRYPGELSGGMGQRVMIALALLNNPKVLIADEPTSALDARLRNQILELLVEQCAQRQMAMLLISHDLPLVAAHCDRVLVMYQGRQVDEMPARALPSATHPYTRTLWTCRPNAHTYGQMLPTLDRTLDFTETAHGDR
;
A
#
# COMPACT_ATOMS: atom_id res chain seq x y z
N MET A 1 -19.68 17.31 10.86
CA MET A 1 -18.41 16.54 10.83
C MET A 1 -18.55 15.43 11.85
N GLN A 2 -18.14 14.20 11.51
CA GLN A 2 -18.27 13.02 12.40
C GLN A 2 -16.93 12.69 13.05
N THR A 3 -16.94 12.16 14.27
CA THR A 3 -15.74 11.65 14.95
C THR A 3 -15.26 10.36 14.28
N ILE A 4 -14.01 9.98 14.54
CA ILE A 4 -13.45 8.72 14.05
C ILE A 4 -14.28 7.52 14.50
N GLN A 5 -14.74 7.48 15.75
CA GLN A 5 -15.62 6.43 16.26
C GLN A 5 -16.88 6.31 15.41
N THR A 6 -17.58 7.41 15.16
CA THR A 6 -18.84 7.40 14.40
C THR A 6 -18.63 6.85 12.99
N GLN A 7 -17.55 7.25 12.30
CA GLN A 7 -17.24 6.78 10.94
C GLN A 7 -16.95 5.27 10.91
N LEU A 8 -16.16 4.77 11.87
CA LEU A 8 -15.87 3.34 11.97
C LEU A 8 -17.10 2.51 12.32
N GLU A 9 -17.94 2.97 13.27
CA GLU A 9 -19.19 2.30 13.61
C GLU A 9 -20.18 2.28 12.44
N GLU A 10 -20.24 3.34 11.66
CA GLU A 10 -21.07 3.42 10.45
C GLU A 10 -20.62 2.41 9.40
N ALA A 11 -19.32 2.30 9.15
CA ALA A 11 -18.77 1.31 8.21
C ALA A 11 -19.08 -0.14 8.62
N LEU A 12 -19.11 -0.45 9.91
CA LEU A 12 -19.54 -1.76 10.40
C LEU A 12 -21.01 -2.04 10.11
N THR A 13 -21.88 -1.03 10.26
CA THR A 13 -23.33 -1.22 10.09
C THR A 13 -23.74 -1.53 8.66
N LEU A 14 -22.92 -1.12 7.67
CA LEU A 14 -23.17 -1.42 6.25
C LEU A 14 -23.04 -2.90 5.92
N HIS A 15 -22.24 -3.65 6.67
CA HIS A 15 -21.89 -5.03 6.35
C HIS A 15 -22.26 -6.04 7.45
N GLN A 16 -22.47 -5.57 8.68
CA GLN A 16 -22.69 -6.45 9.84
C GLN A 16 -23.83 -5.96 10.72
N ARG A 17 -24.69 -6.91 11.17
CA ARG A 17 -25.74 -6.62 12.16
C ARG A 17 -25.19 -6.91 13.58
N LEU A 18 -24.44 -5.97 14.11
CA LEU A 18 -23.86 -6.08 15.45
C LEU A 18 -24.67 -5.28 16.48
N SER A 19 -24.71 -5.75 17.72
CA SER A 19 -25.20 -4.94 18.84
C SER A 19 -24.31 -3.71 19.05
N ARG A 20 -24.83 -2.66 19.71
CA ARG A 20 -24.07 -1.43 20.00
C ARG A 20 -22.75 -1.74 20.74
N ARG A 21 -22.81 -2.68 21.72
CA ARG A 21 -21.62 -3.08 22.49
C ARG A 21 -20.58 -3.77 21.59
N ALA A 22 -21.00 -4.72 20.76
CA ALA A 22 -20.11 -5.45 19.86
C ALA A 22 -19.45 -4.53 18.84
N ARG A 23 -20.18 -3.53 18.32
CA ARG A 23 -19.60 -2.51 17.43
C ARG A 23 -18.51 -1.68 18.11
N ALA A 24 -18.80 -1.21 19.34
CA ALA A 24 -17.83 -0.42 20.10
C ALA A 24 -16.55 -1.21 20.39
N GLU A 25 -16.65 -2.50 20.72
CA GLU A 25 -15.47 -3.37 20.92
C GLU A 25 -14.71 -3.59 19.60
N ALA A 26 -15.40 -3.92 18.50
CA ALA A 26 -14.77 -4.11 17.19
C ALA A 26 -14.01 -2.87 16.72
N VAL A 27 -14.54 -1.67 16.98
CA VAL A 27 -13.87 -0.40 16.66
C VAL A 27 -12.61 -0.21 17.52
N LYS A 28 -12.66 -0.53 18.81
CA LYS A 28 -11.48 -0.46 19.69
C LYS A 28 -10.38 -1.43 19.25
N ASP A 29 -10.76 -2.66 18.93
CA ASP A 29 -9.84 -3.68 18.45
C ASP A 29 -9.18 -3.27 17.14
N ALA A 30 -9.95 -2.68 16.21
CA ALA A 30 -9.42 -2.19 14.94
C ALA A 30 -8.40 -1.04 15.13
N ILE A 31 -8.65 -0.12 16.06
CA ILE A 31 -7.73 0.99 16.37
C ILE A 31 -6.47 0.46 17.06
N ALA A 32 -6.61 -0.48 17.99
CA ALA A 32 -5.46 -1.12 18.64
C ALA A 32 -4.59 -1.90 17.64
N ALA A 33 -5.22 -2.61 16.68
CA ALA A 33 -4.52 -3.39 15.65
C ALA A 33 -3.62 -2.54 14.75
N VAL A 34 -3.91 -1.23 14.60
CA VAL A 34 -3.06 -0.31 13.84
C VAL A 34 -2.12 0.52 14.73
N GLY A 35 -2.00 0.16 16.00
CA GLY A 35 -1.09 0.80 16.96
C GLY A 35 -1.47 2.24 17.31
N LEU A 36 -2.78 2.53 17.40
CA LEU A 36 -3.29 3.81 17.87
C LEU A 36 -3.96 3.66 19.23
N ASP A 37 -3.84 4.71 20.04
CA ASP A 37 -4.49 4.79 21.35
C ASP A 37 -5.98 5.14 21.23
N LEU A 38 -6.82 4.63 22.14
CA LEU A 38 -8.26 4.82 22.13
C LEU A 38 -8.75 6.29 22.10
N PRO A 39 -8.04 7.28 22.70
CA PRO A 39 -8.45 8.68 22.60
C PRO A 39 -8.60 9.22 21.17
N VAL A 40 -7.99 8.56 20.16
CA VAL A 40 -8.17 8.92 18.75
C VAL A 40 -9.63 8.83 18.31
N LEU A 41 -10.41 7.93 18.91
CA LEU A 41 -11.81 7.70 18.58
C LEU A 41 -12.71 8.92 18.77
N SER A 42 -12.39 9.79 19.74
CA SER A 42 -13.13 11.02 19.99
C SER A 42 -12.71 12.20 19.11
N ARG A 43 -11.63 12.06 18.35
CA ARG A 43 -11.13 13.12 17.46
C ARG A 43 -11.88 13.16 16.12
N TYR A 44 -11.76 14.33 15.48
CA TYR A 44 -12.18 14.52 14.08
C TYR A 44 -11.01 14.29 13.12
N PRO A 45 -11.27 13.93 11.85
CA PRO A 45 -10.20 13.69 10.88
C PRO A 45 -9.17 14.82 10.76
N GLY A 46 -9.62 16.08 10.82
CA GLY A 46 -8.73 17.24 10.73
C GLY A 46 -7.82 17.46 11.95
N GLU A 47 -8.01 16.72 13.04
CA GLU A 47 -7.19 16.79 14.25
C GLU A 47 -6.10 15.71 14.29
N LEU A 48 -6.02 14.88 13.24
CA LEU A 48 -5.05 13.79 13.13
C LEU A 48 -3.80 14.25 12.40
N SER A 49 -2.63 13.76 12.84
CA SER A 49 -1.43 13.83 12.02
C SER A 49 -1.59 12.93 10.78
N GLY A 50 -0.80 13.18 9.72
CA GLY A 50 -0.86 12.36 8.50
C GLY A 50 -0.72 10.87 8.76
N GLY A 51 0.23 10.48 9.61
CA GLY A 51 0.41 9.07 9.98
C GLY A 51 -0.73 8.49 10.81
N MET A 52 -1.33 9.27 11.70
CA MET A 52 -2.54 8.83 12.44
C MET A 52 -3.72 8.67 11.49
N GLY A 53 -3.93 9.62 10.58
CA GLY A 53 -4.99 9.54 9.58
C GLY A 53 -4.84 8.29 8.71
N GLN A 54 -3.62 7.99 8.25
CA GLN A 54 -3.33 6.79 7.44
C GLN A 54 -3.63 5.50 8.22
N ARG A 55 -3.23 5.41 9.51
CA ARG A 55 -3.54 4.25 10.36
C ARG A 55 -5.03 4.08 10.59
N VAL A 56 -5.78 5.18 10.77
CA VAL A 56 -7.26 5.13 10.86
C VAL A 56 -7.88 4.63 9.55
N MET A 57 -7.38 5.07 8.39
CA MET A 57 -7.85 4.55 7.08
C MET A 57 -7.58 3.06 6.93
N ILE A 58 -6.42 2.57 7.38
CA ILE A 58 -6.11 1.14 7.40
C ILE A 58 -7.07 0.40 8.34
N ALA A 59 -7.30 0.89 9.56
CA ALA A 59 -8.26 0.31 10.48
C ALA A 59 -9.65 0.18 9.85
N LEU A 60 -10.11 1.24 9.17
CA LEU A 60 -11.38 1.27 8.44
C LEU A 60 -11.45 0.19 7.35
N ALA A 61 -10.39 0.08 6.54
CA ALA A 61 -10.32 -0.92 5.46
C ALA A 61 -10.33 -2.36 5.99
N LEU A 62 -9.71 -2.60 7.16
CA LEU A 62 -9.60 -3.93 7.77
C LEU A 62 -10.80 -4.32 8.66
N LEU A 63 -11.67 -3.37 8.99
CA LEU A 63 -12.72 -3.51 9.99
C LEU A 63 -13.71 -4.64 9.68
N ASN A 64 -13.99 -4.87 8.42
CA ASN A 64 -14.92 -5.91 7.95
C ASN A 64 -14.22 -7.23 7.56
N ASN A 65 -12.97 -7.43 7.96
CA ASN A 65 -12.17 -8.63 7.67
C ASN A 65 -12.21 -9.03 6.18
N PRO A 66 -11.77 -8.15 5.26
CA PRO A 66 -11.75 -8.44 3.84
C PRO A 66 -10.80 -9.62 3.54
N LYS A 67 -11.03 -10.33 2.44
CA LYS A 67 -10.09 -11.34 1.94
C LYS A 67 -9.00 -10.76 1.06
N VAL A 68 -9.25 -9.59 0.48
CA VAL A 68 -8.32 -8.87 -0.38
C VAL A 68 -8.30 -7.41 0.03
N LEU A 69 -7.10 -6.86 0.22
CA LEU A 69 -6.87 -5.44 0.45
C LEU A 69 -6.25 -4.82 -0.80
N ILE A 70 -6.85 -3.76 -1.33
CA ILE A 70 -6.27 -2.95 -2.41
C ILE A 70 -5.73 -1.67 -1.77
N ALA A 71 -4.41 -1.48 -1.88
CA ALA A 71 -3.70 -0.32 -1.36
C ALA A 71 -3.09 0.47 -2.54
N ASP A 72 -3.75 1.56 -2.90
CA ASP A 72 -3.33 2.44 -3.99
C ASP A 72 -2.55 3.62 -3.40
N GLU A 73 -1.24 3.67 -3.70
CA GLU A 73 -0.30 4.68 -3.21
C GLU A 73 -0.42 4.96 -1.69
N PRO A 74 -0.49 3.94 -0.83
CA PRO A 74 -0.86 4.11 0.58
C PRO A 74 0.14 4.94 1.39
N THR A 75 1.28 5.27 0.82
CA THR A 75 2.38 5.94 1.52
C THR A 75 2.89 7.20 0.80
N SER A 76 2.25 7.64 -0.28
CA SER A 76 2.73 8.74 -1.15
C SER A 76 2.86 10.09 -0.43
N ALA A 77 2.01 10.36 0.58
CA ALA A 77 2.01 11.61 1.33
C ALA A 77 2.83 11.56 2.64
N LEU A 78 3.61 10.49 2.85
CA LEU A 78 4.34 10.25 4.10
C LEU A 78 5.86 10.43 3.91
N ASP A 79 6.54 10.81 5.00
CA ASP A 79 8.01 10.78 5.04
C ASP A 79 8.55 9.34 4.99
N ALA A 80 9.86 9.19 4.67
CA ALA A 80 10.45 7.89 4.42
C ALA A 80 10.35 6.92 5.61
N ARG A 81 10.45 7.41 6.86
CA ARG A 81 10.36 6.58 8.05
C ARG A 81 8.93 6.07 8.26
N LEU A 82 7.97 6.97 8.15
CA LEU A 82 6.56 6.67 8.34
C LEU A 82 6.04 5.74 7.23
N ARG A 83 6.55 5.91 6.01
CA ARG A 83 6.27 5.06 4.85
C ARG A 83 6.57 3.58 5.13
N ASN A 84 7.78 3.28 5.62
CA ASN A 84 8.17 1.92 5.98
C ASN A 84 7.26 1.34 7.08
N GLN A 85 6.99 2.13 8.13
CA GLN A 85 6.12 1.68 9.22
C GLN A 85 4.70 1.35 8.78
N ILE A 86 4.14 2.10 7.84
CA ILE A 86 2.80 1.84 7.29
C ILE A 86 2.79 0.58 6.44
N LEU A 87 3.83 0.35 5.63
CA LEU A 87 3.91 -0.87 4.82
C LEU A 87 4.13 -2.12 5.67
N GLU A 88 5.03 -2.05 6.65
CA GLU A 88 5.21 -3.14 7.62
C GLU A 88 3.90 -3.49 8.32
N LEU A 89 3.16 -2.49 8.78
CA LEU A 89 1.84 -2.68 9.37
C LEU A 89 0.86 -3.37 8.40
N LEU A 90 0.80 -2.94 7.13
CA LEU A 90 -0.08 -3.55 6.13
C LEU A 90 0.29 -5.02 5.89
N VAL A 91 1.57 -5.32 5.70
CA VAL A 91 2.09 -6.68 5.49
C VAL A 91 1.77 -7.56 6.70
N GLU A 92 2.02 -7.07 7.92
CA GLU A 92 1.71 -7.78 9.16
C GLU A 92 0.22 -8.08 9.29
N GLN A 93 -0.66 -7.09 9.06
CA GLN A 93 -2.11 -7.27 9.13
C GLN A 93 -2.61 -8.26 8.08
N CYS A 94 -2.03 -8.23 6.86
CA CYS A 94 -2.38 -9.19 5.82
C CYS A 94 -1.98 -10.63 6.21
N ALA A 95 -0.77 -10.81 6.76
CA ALA A 95 -0.29 -12.12 7.21
C ALA A 95 -1.13 -12.67 8.37
N GLN A 96 -1.40 -11.87 9.41
CA GLN A 96 -2.19 -12.26 10.57
C GLN A 96 -3.62 -12.65 10.20
N ARG A 97 -4.21 -12.01 9.20
CA ARG A 97 -5.60 -12.23 8.77
C ARG A 97 -5.72 -13.16 7.57
N GLN A 98 -4.60 -13.67 7.05
CA GLN A 98 -4.55 -14.51 5.84
C GLN A 98 -5.23 -13.82 4.63
N MET A 99 -4.98 -12.52 4.47
CA MET A 99 -5.50 -11.71 3.38
C MET A 99 -4.49 -11.62 2.24
N ALA A 100 -4.98 -11.55 1.01
CA ALA A 100 -4.17 -11.10 -0.12
C ALA A 100 -4.09 -9.56 -0.14
N MET A 101 -2.95 -9.01 -0.59
CA MET A 101 -2.78 -7.57 -0.80
C MET A 101 -2.41 -7.28 -2.24
N LEU A 102 -3.12 -6.34 -2.85
CA LEU A 102 -2.72 -5.69 -4.10
C LEU A 102 -2.17 -4.31 -3.76
N LEU A 103 -0.85 -4.15 -3.85
CA LEU A 103 -0.18 -2.87 -3.63
C LEU A 103 0.08 -2.19 -4.97
N ILE A 104 -0.45 -0.98 -5.17
CA ILE A 104 -0.13 -0.12 -6.30
C ILE A 104 0.84 0.94 -5.78
N SER A 105 2.04 1.01 -6.35
CA SER A 105 3.06 1.95 -5.93
C SER A 105 4.10 2.21 -7.02
N HIS A 106 4.68 3.40 -7.01
CA HIS A 106 5.86 3.75 -7.80
C HIS A 106 7.18 3.55 -7.02
N ASP A 107 7.12 3.16 -5.75
CA ASP A 107 8.30 2.92 -4.91
C ASP A 107 8.80 1.47 -5.08
N LEU A 108 9.60 1.24 -6.13
CA LEU A 108 10.10 -0.09 -6.47
C LEU A 108 10.92 -0.77 -5.36
N PRO A 109 11.77 -0.07 -4.55
CA PRO A 109 12.41 -0.65 -3.38
C PRO A 109 11.43 -1.25 -2.38
N LEU A 110 10.34 -0.54 -2.09
CA LEU A 110 9.32 -1.03 -1.17
C LEU A 110 8.59 -2.25 -1.75
N VAL A 111 8.25 -2.22 -3.03
CA VAL A 111 7.65 -3.37 -3.72
C VAL A 111 8.58 -4.58 -3.68
N ALA A 112 9.88 -4.38 -3.99
CA ALA A 112 10.87 -5.47 -3.97
C ALA A 112 11.06 -6.09 -2.59
N ALA A 113 10.90 -5.29 -1.51
CA ALA A 113 11.11 -5.73 -0.14
C ALA A 113 9.87 -6.42 0.48
N HIS A 114 8.66 -6.05 0.05
CA HIS A 114 7.43 -6.42 0.75
C HIS A 114 6.43 -7.24 -0.08
N CYS A 115 6.63 -7.37 -1.39
CA CYS A 115 5.72 -8.11 -2.27
C CYS A 115 6.34 -9.43 -2.74
N ASP A 116 5.50 -10.43 -3.03
CA ASP A 116 5.94 -11.71 -3.62
C ASP A 116 6.15 -11.59 -5.13
N ARG A 117 5.24 -10.87 -5.80
CA ARG A 117 5.22 -10.71 -7.26
C ARG A 117 4.99 -9.25 -7.62
N VAL A 118 5.50 -8.85 -8.76
CA VAL A 118 5.28 -7.53 -9.35
C VAL A 118 4.77 -7.65 -10.77
N LEU A 119 3.76 -6.83 -11.07
CA LEU A 119 3.24 -6.58 -12.40
C LEU A 119 3.67 -5.17 -12.80
N VAL A 120 4.40 -5.02 -13.89
CA VAL A 120 4.83 -3.71 -14.38
C VAL A 120 3.89 -3.25 -15.48
N MET A 121 3.36 -2.03 -15.30
CA MET A 121 2.38 -1.44 -16.21
C MET A 121 3.00 -0.28 -16.99
N TYR A 122 2.70 -0.19 -18.28
CA TYR A 122 3.05 0.94 -19.14
C TYR A 122 1.86 1.30 -20.04
N GLN A 123 1.42 2.54 -20.05
CA GLN A 123 0.28 3.03 -20.85
C GLN A 123 -0.98 2.14 -20.75
N GLY A 124 -1.30 1.68 -19.52
CA GLY A 124 -2.48 0.86 -19.27
C GLY A 124 -2.34 -0.63 -19.66
N ARG A 125 -1.16 -1.06 -20.12
CA ARG A 125 -0.88 -2.47 -20.46
C ARG A 125 0.14 -3.06 -19.48
N GLN A 126 0.00 -4.34 -19.17
CA GLN A 126 1.03 -5.09 -18.48
C GLN A 126 2.17 -5.37 -19.46
N VAL A 127 3.38 -4.97 -19.11
CA VAL A 127 4.58 -5.14 -19.96
C VAL A 127 5.57 -6.13 -19.37
N ASP A 128 5.50 -6.38 -18.06
CA ASP A 128 6.39 -7.34 -17.40
C ASP A 128 5.73 -7.94 -16.16
N GLU A 129 6.15 -9.15 -15.78
CA GLU A 129 5.71 -9.82 -14.57
C GLU A 129 6.83 -10.73 -14.04
N MET A 130 7.14 -10.61 -12.75
CA MET A 130 8.21 -11.38 -12.14
C MET A 130 8.05 -11.52 -10.63
N PRO A 131 8.79 -12.41 -9.95
CA PRO A 131 8.97 -12.34 -8.51
C PRO A 131 9.57 -10.98 -8.12
N ALA A 132 9.03 -10.30 -7.11
CA ALA A 132 9.45 -8.94 -6.75
C ALA A 132 10.95 -8.84 -6.40
N ARG A 133 11.52 -9.91 -5.81
CA ARG A 133 12.96 -10.03 -5.54
C ARG A 133 13.84 -9.99 -6.79
N ALA A 134 13.28 -10.26 -7.97
CA ALA A 134 14.01 -10.26 -9.24
C ALA A 134 14.05 -8.87 -9.91
N LEU A 135 13.35 -7.85 -9.39
CA LEU A 135 13.36 -6.49 -9.91
C LEU A 135 14.76 -5.92 -10.17
N PRO A 136 15.78 -6.13 -9.28
CA PRO A 136 17.15 -5.65 -9.52
C PRO A 136 17.81 -6.24 -10.76
N SER A 137 17.39 -7.42 -11.19
CA SER A 137 17.92 -8.15 -12.35
C SER A 137 16.94 -8.26 -13.52
N ALA A 138 15.94 -7.36 -13.55
CA ALA A 138 14.95 -7.36 -14.61
C ALA A 138 15.57 -7.23 -16.01
N THR A 139 15.09 -8.04 -16.93
CA THR A 139 15.59 -8.08 -18.32
C THR A 139 14.76 -7.21 -19.26
N HIS A 140 13.47 -7.03 -18.96
CA HIS A 140 12.61 -6.18 -19.77
C HIS A 140 13.11 -4.72 -19.77
N PRO A 141 13.30 -4.06 -20.92
CA PRO A 141 13.94 -2.75 -21.03
C PRO A 141 13.27 -1.68 -20.17
N TYR A 142 11.94 -1.64 -20.17
CA TYR A 142 11.17 -0.68 -19.36
C TYR A 142 11.38 -0.90 -17.85
N THR A 143 11.23 -2.14 -17.38
CA THR A 143 11.42 -2.49 -15.95
C THR A 143 12.83 -2.18 -15.48
N ARG A 144 13.84 -2.54 -16.30
CA ARG A 144 15.25 -2.24 -16.00
C ARG A 144 15.49 -0.74 -15.91
N THR A 145 14.93 0.05 -16.83
CA THR A 145 15.04 1.52 -16.80
C THR A 145 14.39 2.08 -15.55
N LEU A 146 13.17 1.66 -15.20
CA LEU A 146 12.50 2.08 -13.96
C LEU A 146 13.35 1.76 -12.72
N TRP A 147 13.98 0.57 -12.69
CA TRP A 147 14.82 0.19 -11.57
C TRP A 147 16.10 1.03 -11.49
N THR A 148 16.76 1.32 -12.60
CA THR A 148 18.04 2.07 -12.65
C THR A 148 17.86 3.58 -12.51
N CYS A 149 16.73 4.14 -12.92
CA CYS A 149 16.42 5.57 -12.80
C CYS A 149 16.07 6.04 -11.38
N ARG A 150 16.12 5.14 -10.39
CA ARG A 150 15.80 5.50 -9.00
C ARG A 150 16.88 6.37 -8.38
N PRO A 151 16.52 7.47 -7.71
CA PRO A 151 17.45 8.20 -6.87
C PRO A 151 17.95 7.30 -5.73
N ASN A 152 19.25 7.18 -5.55
CA ASN A 152 19.87 6.47 -4.43
C ASN A 152 21.20 7.15 -4.06
N ALA A 153 21.85 6.71 -2.99
CA ALA A 153 23.09 7.32 -2.52
C ALA A 153 24.21 7.30 -3.57
N HIS A 154 24.24 6.31 -4.47
CA HIS A 154 25.26 6.18 -5.52
C HIS A 154 24.98 7.05 -6.74
N THR A 155 23.71 7.46 -6.95
CA THR A 155 23.30 8.31 -8.08
C THR A 155 23.21 9.79 -7.70
N TYR A 156 23.58 10.15 -6.47
CA TYR A 156 23.59 11.54 -6.01
C TYR A 156 24.55 12.38 -6.86
N GLY A 157 24.02 13.47 -7.44
CA GLY A 157 24.80 14.37 -8.32
C GLY A 157 25.07 13.82 -9.72
N GLN A 158 24.55 12.66 -10.10
CA GLN A 158 24.67 12.10 -11.46
C GLN A 158 23.38 12.30 -12.25
N MET A 159 23.51 12.44 -13.59
CA MET A 159 22.38 12.39 -14.49
C MET A 159 21.81 10.96 -14.45
N LEU A 160 20.53 10.84 -14.08
CA LEU A 160 19.83 9.54 -14.11
C LEU A 160 19.54 9.16 -15.58
N PRO A 161 19.59 7.85 -15.92
CA PRO A 161 19.14 7.39 -17.23
C PRO A 161 17.71 7.84 -17.48
N THR A 162 17.41 8.28 -18.68
CA THR A 162 16.05 8.63 -19.11
C THR A 162 15.47 7.50 -19.93
N LEU A 163 14.15 7.34 -19.84
CA LEU A 163 13.44 6.39 -20.67
C LEU A 163 13.54 6.83 -22.15
N ASP A 164 14.03 5.95 -23.01
CA ASP A 164 13.95 6.16 -24.44
C ASP A 164 12.50 5.94 -24.90
N ARG A 165 11.78 7.03 -25.12
CA ARG A 165 10.37 7.02 -25.52
C ARG A 165 10.14 6.61 -26.98
N THR A 166 11.21 6.40 -27.76
CA THR A 166 11.11 5.89 -29.12
C THR A 166 10.95 4.36 -29.16
N LEU A 167 11.28 3.68 -28.06
CA LEU A 167 11.14 2.24 -27.95
C LEU A 167 9.67 1.85 -27.66
N ASP A 168 9.18 0.85 -28.35
CA ASP A 168 7.90 0.24 -28.04
C ASP A 168 8.08 -0.77 -26.88
N PHE A 169 7.58 -0.41 -25.70
CA PHE A 169 7.64 -1.25 -24.52
C PHE A 169 6.39 -2.15 -24.36
N THR A 170 5.49 -2.16 -25.35
CA THR A 170 4.24 -2.92 -25.27
C THR A 170 4.41 -4.39 -25.68
N GLU A 171 5.54 -4.76 -26.24
CA GLU A 171 5.87 -6.16 -26.48
C GLU A 171 6.17 -6.84 -25.13
N THR A 172 5.30 -7.73 -24.71
CA THR A 172 5.50 -8.55 -23.51
C THR A 172 6.68 -9.48 -23.73
N ALA A 173 7.59 -9.60 -22.75
CA ALA A 173 8.71 -10.54 -22.78
C ALA A 173 8.26 -12.03 -22.71
N HIS A 174 6.98 -12.29 -22.79
CA HIS A 174 6.39 -13.63 -22.85
C HIS A 174 5.92 -13.91 -24.28
N GLY A 175 6.91 -14.29 -25.12
CA GLY A 175 6.63 -15.08 -26.31
C GLY A 175 6.08 -16.45 -25.89
N ASP A 176 4.96 -16.79 -26.48
CA ASP A 176 4.34 -18.11 -26.63
C ASP A 176 4.66 -19.19 -25.58
N ARG A 177 3.65 -19.50 -24.74
CA ARG A 177 3.36 -20.90 -24.34
C ARG A 177 1.86 -21.12 -24.27
#